data_94dec61a78e7ab8340afb812d441fcac
#
_entry.id   94dec61a78e7ab8340afb812d441fcac
#
_cell.length_a   1.000
_cell.length_b   1.000
_cell.length_c   1.000
_cell.angle_alpha   90.00
_cell.angle_beta   90.00
_cell.angle_gamma   90.00
#
_symmetry.space_group_name_H-M   'P 1'
#
loop_
_entity.id
_entity.type
_entity.pdbx_description
1 polymer ?
#
loop_
_entity_poly.entity_id
_entity_poly.type
_entity_poly.pdbx_seq_one_letter_code
_entity_poly.pdbx_strand_id
1 'polypeptide(L)'
;VSTPRVISMIKISTSDISNPTDAEKEKLEEVKELLKDGKNFGDVAKDYSDDSNTKSAKGSLGVVDKTSNLTNSYGNAINESAFSLTEGQTSDVLTGNDGYYILKCTSTNKEKIKKKLKNITIQSPLLTYDDNIIYLAFNTYDIEYKDAKVKKAVKDAVKEGLKARAEERNKR
;
A
#
# COMPACT_ATOMS: atom_id res chain seq x y z
N VAL A 1 16.01 -3.26 5.70
CA VAL A 1 14.61 -3.45 6.12
C VAL A 1 13.79 -2.39 5.40
N SER A 2 12.93 -2.78 4.45
CA SER A 2 12.09 -1.83 3.70
C SER A 2 11.11 -1.16 4.66
N THR A 3 11.22 0.17 4.76
CA THR A 3 10.31 0.96 5.60
C THR A 3 8.96 1.11 4.88
N PRO A 4 7.81 0.96 5.56
CA PRO A 4 6.51 1.25 4.98
C PRO A 4 6.46 2.65 4.40
N ARG A 5 5.80 2.82 3.27
CA ARG A 5 5.70 4.09 2.55
C ARG A 5 4.35 4.26 1.86
N VAL A 6 3.99 5.48 1.56
CA VAL A 6 2.79 5.78 0.79
C VAL A 6 3.19 5.98 -0.66
N ILE A 7 2.64 5.17 -1.54
CA ILE A 7 2.91 5.20 -2.97
C ILE A 7 1.63 5.61 -3.73
N SER A 8 1.82 6.44 -4.73
CA SER A 8 0.83 6.68 -5.78
C SER A 8 1.40 6.26 -7.12
N MET A 9 0.53 5.87 -8.05
CA MET A 9 0.94 5.45 -9.38
C MET A 9 0.03 6.01 -10.48
N ILE A 10 0.59 6.14 -11.66
CA ILE A 10 -0.12 6.33 -12.93
C ILE A 10 0.18 5.11 -13.78
N LYS A 11 -0.86 4.50 -14.35
CA LYS A 11 -0.75 3.39 -15.29
C LYS A 11 -1.22 3.85 -16.66
N ILE A 12 -0.45 3.53 -17.69
CA ILE A 12 -0.86 3.61 -19.08
C ILE A 12 -0.88 2.18 -19.61
N SER A 13 -2.08 1.65 -19.80
CA SER A 13 -2.25 0.29 -20.31
C SER A 13 -1.78 0.20 -21.75
N THR A 14 -1.22 -0.94 -22.11
CA THR A 14 -0.88 -1.25 -23.51
C THR A 14 -1.35 -2.65 -23.85
N SER A 15 -1.83 -2.80 -25.07
CA SER A 15 -2.23 -4.09 -25.65
C SER A 15 -1.04 -5.00 -25.91
N ASP A 16 0.11 -4.43 -26.25
CA ASP A 16 1.39 -5.10 -26.46
C ASP A 16 2.53 -4.21 -26.00
N ILE A 17 3.21 -4.61 -24.93
CA ILE A 17 4.34 -3.87 -24.36
C ILE A 17 5.51 -3.77 -25.35
N SER A 18 5.70 -4.79 -26.17
CA SER A 18 6.78 -4.82 -27.16
C SER A 18 6.49 -3.95 -28.37
N ASN A 19 5.23 -3.68 -28.65
CA ASN A 19 4.80 -2.89 -29.80
C ASN A 19 3.55 -2.03 -29.47
N PRO A 20 3.70 -1.02 -28.57
CA PRO A 20 2.59 -0.16 -28.20
C PRO A 20 2.12 0.67 -29.41
N THR A 21 0.83 0.90 -29.48
CA THR A 21 0.20 1.74 -30.49
C THR A 21 0.66 3.20 -30.39
N ASP A 22 0.49 3.97 -31.45
CA ASP A 22 0.86 5.39 -31.44
C ASP A 22 0.03 6.17 -30.41
N ALA A 23 -1.26 5.87 -30.27
CA ALA A 23 -2.11 6.48 -29.24
C ALA A 23 -1.63 6.17 -27.81
N GLU A 24 -1.17 4.96 -27.52
CA GLU A 24 -0.62 4.59 -26.22
C GLU A 24 0.71 5.33 -25.94
N LYS A 25 1.56 5.48 -26.96
CA LYS A 25 2.80 6.27 -26.89
C LYS A 25 2.52 7.74 -26.66
N GLU A 26 1.62 8.34 -27.43
CA GLU A 26 1.23 9.75 -27.30
C GLU A 26 0.69 10.03 -25.89
N LYS A 27 -0.19 9.18 -25.37
CA LYS A 27 -0.71 9.30 -24.01
C LYS A 27 0.37 9.23 -22.95
N LEU A 28 1.35 8.32 -23.11
CA LEU A 28 2.48 8.22 -22.19
C LEU A 28 3.34 9.47 -22.22
N GLU A 29 3.66 10.01 -23.42
CA GLU A 29 4.44 11.24 -23.56
C GLU A 29 3.70 12.44 -22.97
N GLU A 30 2.40 12.58 -23.21
CA GLU A 30 1.58 13.64 -22.62
C GLU A 30 1.65 13.61 -21.09
N VAL A 31 1.50 12.43 -20.46
CA VAL A 31 1.63 12.27 -19.02
C VAL A 31 3.02 12.67 -18.52
N LYS A 32 4.08 12.30 -19.23
CA LYS A 32 5.47 12.68 -18.89
C LYS A 32 5.67 14.20 -18.95
N GLU A 33 5.15 14.84 -19.98
CA GLU A 33 5.24 16.31 -20.15
C GLU A 33 4.48 17.02 -19.04
N LEU A 34 3.25 16.62 -18.73
CA LEU A 34 2.47 17.20 -17.63
C LEU A 34 3.20 17.10 -16.28
N LEU A 35 3.81 15.94 -15.98
CA LEU A 35 4.58 15.77 -14.75
C LEU A 35 5.88 16.60 -14.76
N LYS A 36 6.56 16.71 -15.89
CA LYS A 36 7.75 17.55 -16.07
C LYS A 36 7.43 19.04 -15.88
N ASP A 37 6.26 19.48 -16.33
CA ASP A 37 5.75 20.84 -16.15
C ASP A 37 5.24 21.12 -14.72
N GLY A 38 5.39 20.15 -13.81
CA GLY A 38 5.06 20.31 -12.41
C GLY A 38 3.57 20.19 -12.09
N LYS A 39 2.76 19.64 -12.99
CA LYS A 39 1.35 19.33 -12.68
C LYS A 39 1.26 18.39 -11.50
N ASN A 40 0.20 18.54 -10.72
CA ASN A 40 -0.01 17.69 -9.54
C ASN A 40 -0.16 16.22 -9.95
N PHE A 41 0.68 15.33 -9.40
CA PHE A 41 0.70 13.92 -9.73
C PHE A 41 -0.66 13.24 -9.57
N GLY A 42 -1.38 13.57 -8.49
CA GLY A 42 -2.69 12.98 -8.22
C GLY A 42 -3.77 13.44 -9.20
N ASP A 43 -3.69 14.66 -9.70
CA ASP A 43 -4.63 15.17 -10.69
C ASP A 43 -4.34 14.51 -12.05
N VAL A 44 -3.06 14.41 -12.44
CA VAL A 44 -2.66 13.67 -13.64
C VAL A 44 -3.10 12.20 -13.53
N ALA A 45 -2.90 11.56 -12.38
CA ALA A 45 -3.34 10.18 -12.17
C ALA A 45 -4.86 10.03 -12.31
N LYS A 46 -5.64 10.97 -11.77
CA LYS A 46 -7.09 10.97 -11.89
C LYS A 46 -7.57 11.09 -13.34
N ASP A 47 -6.91 11.92 -14.12
CA ASP A 47 -7.36 12.23 -15.49
C ASP A 47 -6.86 11.18 -16.48
N TYR A 48 -5.62 10.73 -16.36
CA TYR A 48 -4.93 9.93 -17.38
C TYR A 48 -4.72 8.45 -17.02
N SER A 49 -4.69 8.07 -15.72
CA SER A 49 -4.41 6.67 -15.35
C SER A 49 -5.47 5.71 -15.87
N ASP A 50 -5.04 4.57 -16.38
CA ASP A 50 -5.90 3.46 -16.79
C ASP A 50 -6.16 2.45 -15.68
N ASP A 51 -5.55 2.65 -14.49
CA ASP A 51 -5.82 1.78 -13.35
C ASP A 51 -7.12 2.17 -12.64
N SER A 52 -8.19 1.41 -12.90
CA SER A 52 -9.51 1.65 -12.32
C SER A 52 -9.53 1.58 -10.78
N ASN A 53 -8.62 0.82 -10.18
CA ASN A 53 -8.57 0.65 -8.72
C ASN A 53 -8.05 1.88 -7.99
N THR A 54 -7.10 2.60 -8.59
CA THR A 54 -6.44 3.75 -7.96
C THR A 54 -6.82 5.09 -8.58
N LYS A 55 -7.35 5.12 -9.81
CA LYS A 55 -7.68 6.35 -10.53
C LYS A 55 -8.57 7.30 -9.71
N SER A 56 -9.66 6.80 -9.14
CA SER A 56 -10.58 7.59 -8.30
C SER A 56 -9.93 8.12 -7.03
N ALA A 57 -8.92 7.42 -6.52
CA ALA A 57 -8.10 7.79 -5.38
C ALA A 57 -6.87 8.62 -5.77
N LYS A 58 -6.88 9.28 -6.94
CA LYS A 58 -5.75 10.09 -7.46
C LYS A 58 -4.45 9.28 -7.55
N GLY A 59 -4.57 8.03 -7.97
CA GLY A 59 -3.46 7.09 -8.14
C GLY A 59 -2.95 6.44 -6.84
N SER A 60 -3.57 6.69 -5.68
CA SER A 60 -3.06 6.20 -4.40
C SER A 60 -3.19 4.69 -4.26
N LEU A 61 -2.06 3.98 -4.13
CA LEU A 61 -1.98 2.59 -3.66
C LEU A 61 -2.10 2.48 -2.13
N GLY A 62 -2.08 3.62 -1.42
CA GLY A 62 -2.05 3.64 0.02
C GLY A 62 -0.68 3.32 0.61
N VAL A 63 -0.67 2.65 1.77
CA VAL A 63 0.57 2.23 2.43
C VAL A 63 1.03 0.90 1.85
N VAL A 64 2.24 0.87 1.34
CA VAL A 64 2.91 -0.36 0.88
C VAL A 64 4.06 -0.72 1.81
N ASP A 65 4.24 -2.01 2.04
CA ASP A 65 5.30 -2.61 2.84
C ASP A 65 5.78 -3.93 2.22
N LYS A 66 6.63 -4.68 2.92
CA LYS A 66 7.15 -5.96 2.44
C LYS A 66 6.07 -7.00 2.10
N THR A 67 4.87 -6.89 2.71
CA THR A 67 3.78 -7.85 2.51
C THR A 67 2.91 -7.47 1.32
N SER A 68 3.10 -6.25 0.80
CA SER A 68 2.39 -5.76 -0.38
C SER A 68 2.92 -6.48 -1.62
N ASN A 69 2.07 -7.26 -2.26
CA ASN A 69 2.46 -8.11 -3.38
C ASN A 69 2.44 -7.34 -4.72
N LEU A 70 3.24 -6.26 -4.81
CA LEU A 70 3.28 -5.42 -6.00
C LEU A 70 3.86 -6.14 -7.22
N THR A 71 4.79 -7.08 -7.00
CA THR A 71 5.40 -7.88 -8.07
C THR A 71 4.35 -8.66 -8.86
N ASN A 72 3.45 -9.36 -8.17
CA ASN A 72 2.41 -10.14 -8.85
C ASN A 72 1.35 -9.26 -9.50
N SER A 73 1.02 -8.12 -8.86
CA SER A 73 -0.02 -7.22 -9.36
C SER A 73 0.44 -6.39 -10.55
N TYR A 74 1.68 -5.89 -10.52
CA TYR A 74 2.14 -4.86 -11.45
C TYR A 74 3.49 -5.18 -12.12
N GLY A 75 4.30 -6.06 -11.55
CA GLY A 75 5.62 -6.43 -12.04
C GLY A 75 6.77 -6.09 -11.08
N ASN A 76 7.92 -6.73 -11.32
CA ASN A 76 9.08 -6.60 -10.43
C ASN A 76 9.66 -5.17 -10.42
N ALA A 77 9.74 -4.51 -11.58
CA ALA A 77 10.25 -3.16 -11.69
C ALA A 77 9.45 -2.16 -10.84
N ILE A 78 8.12 -2.33 -10.77
CA ILE A 78 7.22 -1.51 -9.96
C ILE A 78 7.48 -1.76 -8.48
N ASN A 79 7.65 -3.00 -8.06
CA ASN A 79 7.97 -3.34 -6.68
C ASN A 79 9.32 -2.76 -6.24
N GLU A 80 10.38 -2.95 -7.02
CA GLU A 80 11.72 -2.42 -6.72
C GLU A 80 11.70 -0.89 -6.64
N SER A 81 11.09 -0.23 -7.62
CA SER A 81 10.98 1.22 -7.64
C SER A 81 10.18 1.74 -6.45
N ALA A 82 9.05 1.11 -6.09
CA ALA A 82 8.24 1.52 -4.94
C ALA A 82 9.06 1.56 -3.65
N PHE A 83 10.06 0.68 -3.49
CA PHE A 83 10.90 0.62 -2.29
C PHE A 83 12.23 1.39 -2.38
N SER A 84 12.65 1.83 -3.57
CA SER A 84 13.85 2.65 -3.77
C SER A 84 13.58 4.16 -3.71
N LEU A 85 12.38 4.61 -4.10
CA LEU A 85 12.02 6.04 -4.12
C LEU A 85 12.12 6.68 -2.74
N THR A 86 12.63 7.90 -2.68
CA THR A 86 12.60 8.75 -1.48
C THR A 86 11.31 9.58 -1.42
N GLU A 87 10.97 10.12 -0.24
CA GLU A 87 9.78 10.96 -0.06
C GLU A 87 9.77 12.15 -1.03
N GLY A 88 8.68 12.32 -1.75
CA GLY A 88 8.51 13.35 -2.78
C GLY A 88 8.98 12.95 -4.18
N GLN A 89 9.81 11.92 -4.29
CA GLN A 89 10.39 11.49 -5.57
C GLN A 89 9.35 10.80 -6.46
N THR A 90 9.46 11.09 -7.77
CA THR A 90 8.75 10.41 -8.85
C THR A 90 9.73 9.52 -9.60
N SER A 91 9.32 8.35 -10.03
CA SER A 91 10.14 7.42 -10.82
C SER A 91 10.24 7.88 -12.28
N ASP A 92 11.18 7.32 -12.99
CA ASP A 92 11.12 7.21 -14.45
C ASP A 92 9.93 6.32 -14.86
N VAL A 93 9.69 6.21 -16.17
CA VAL A 93 8.73 5.26 -16.73
C VAL A 93 9.23 3.84 -16.48
N LEU A 94 8.37 3.02 -15.91
CA LEU A 94 8.63 1.62 -15.61
C LEU A 94 7.75 0.74 -16.49
N THR A 95 8.30 -0.36 -16.95
CA THR A 95 7.54 -1.39 -17.66
C THR A 95 7.02 -2.41 -16.66
N GLY A 96 5.71 -2.60 -16.63
CA GLY A 96 5.05 -3.58 -15.77
C GLY A 96 4.42 -4.73 -16.55
N ASN A 97 3.50 -5.46 -15.91
CA ASN A 97 2.90 -6.68 -16.49
C ASN A 97 1.99 -6.37 -17.69
N ASP A 98 1.32 -5.21 -17.71
CA ASP A 98 0.25 -4.88 -18.67
C ASP A 98 0.25 -3.39 -19.06
N GLY A 99 1.42 -2.76 -19.02
CA GLY A 99 1.55 -1.35 -19.41
C GLY A 99 2.78 -0.66 -18.84
N TYR A 100 2.76 0.65 -18.97
CA TYR A 100 3.76 1.55 -18.42
C TYR A 100 3.26 2.19 -17.12
N TYR A 101 4.18 2.40 -16.21
CA TYR A 101 3.89 2.89 -14.87
C TYR A 101 4.82 4.03 -14.49
N ILE A 102 4.29 5.02 -13.80
CA ILE A 102 5.06 6.07 -13.13
C ILE A 102 4.63 6.07 -11.68
N LEU A 103 5.58 6.00 -10.76
CA LEU A 103 5.33 5.97 -9.33
C LEU A 103 5.74 7.28 -8.67
N LYS A 104 5.08 7.61 -7.57
CA LYS A 104 5.49 8.68 -6.66
C LYS A 104 5.44 8.21 -5.22
N CYS A 105 6.56 8.38 -4.50
CA CYS A 105 6.58 8.20 -3.07
C CYS A 105 6.07 9.47 -2.38
N THR A 106 4.89 9.41 -1.79
CA THR A 106 4.27 10.58 -1.16
C THR A 106 4.64 10.72 0.31
N SER A 107 5.01 9.64 0.99
CA SER A 107 5.55 9.70 2.35
C SER A 107 6.31 8.44 2.76
N THR A 108 7.39 8.64 3.49
CA THR A 108 8.12 7.61 4.26
C THR A 108 8.06 7.87 5.77
N ASN A 109 7.37 8.93 6.18
CA ASN A 109 7.26 9.35 7.57
C ASN A 109 6.36 8.41 8.38
N LYS A 110 6.95 7.68 9.33
CA LYS A 110 6.28 6.67 10.14
C LYS A 110 5.07 7.23 10.91
N GLU A 111 5.15 8.43 11.43
CA GLU A 111 4.05 9.02 12.20
C GLU A 111 2.87 9.44 11.30
N LYS A 112 3.15 9.99 10.12
CA LYS A 112 2.12 10.28 9.12
C LYS A 112 1.46 9.00 8.62
N ILE A 113 2.24 7.94 8.39
CA ILE A 113 1.75 6.62 7.98
C ILE A 113 0.87 6.02 9.08
N LYS A 114 1.31 6.02 10.34
CA LYS A 114 0.52 5.55 11.48
C LYS A 114 -0.81 6.29 11.61
N LYS A 115 -0.83 7.62 11.42
CA LYS A 115 -2.06 8.42 11.45
C LYS A 115 -3.03 8.01 10.34
N LYS A 116 -2.54 7.79 9.12
CA LYS A 116 -3.36 7.27 8.01
C LYS A 116 -3.91 5.88 8.31
N LEU A 117 -3.07 5.02 8.88
CA LEU A 117 -3.46 3.67 9.26
C LEU A 117 -4.50 3.63 10.38
N LYS A 118 -4.51 4.58 11.31
CA LYS A 118 -5.53 4.64 12.38
C LYS A 118 -6.95 4.89 11.86
N ASN A 119 -7.09 5.51 10.70
CA ASN A 119 -8.38 5.81 10.07
C ASN A 119 -8.83 4.73 9.07
N ILE A 120 -7.99 3.75 8.81
CA ILE A 120 -8.32 2.58 8.02
C ILE A 120 -8.63 1.49 9.04
N THR A 121 -9.80 0.86 8.94
CA THR A 121 -10.05 -0.41 9.63
C THR A 121 -9.06 -1.41 9.04
N ILE A 122 -7.87 -1.51 9.66
CA ILE A 122 -6.82 -2.37 9.16
C ILE A 122 -7.27 -3.79 9.47
N GLN A 123 -7.64 -4.50 8.44
CA GLN A 123 -7.39 -5.92 8.47
C GLN A 123 -5.87 -6.06 8.49
N SER A 124 -5.32 -6.22 9.68
CA SER A 124 -3.89 -6.45 9.81
C SER A 124 -3.56 -7.70 8.99
N PRO A 125 -2.67 -7.64 7.98
CA PRO A 125 -2.25 -8.84 7.26
C PRO A 125 -1.56 -9.86 8.17
N LEU A 126 -1.27 -9.46 9.41
CA LEU A 126 -0.66 -10.30 10.44
C LEU A 126 -1.69 -10.98 11.35
N LEU A 127 -2.97 -10.56 11.32
CA LEU A 127 -4.03 -11.15 12.14
C LEU A 127 -5.09 -11.77 11.22
N THR A 128 -5.56 -12.97 11.58
CA THR A 128 -6.74 -13.55 10.94
C THR A 128 -7.97 -12.70 11.29
N TYR A 129 -9.09 -12.92 10.59
CA TYR A 129 -10.36 -12.25 10.90
C TYR A 129 -10.74 -12.41 12.39
N ASP A 130 -10.60 -13.62 12.91
CA ASP A 130 -10.90 -13.93 14.32
C ASP A 130 -9.94 -13.23 15.29
N ASP A 131 -8.66 -13.18 14.99
CA ASP A 131 -7.67 -12.47 15.79
C ASP A 131 -7.96 -10.96 15.84
N ASN A 132 -8.42 -10.37 14.73
CA ASN A 132 -8.82 -8.98 14.68
C ASN A 132 -10.06 -8.71 15.53
N ILE A 133 -11.06 -9.61 15.52
CA ILE A 133 -12.25 -9.49 16.37
C ILE A 133 -11.85 -9.54 17.84
N ILE A 134 -11.01 -10.49 18.24
CA ILE A 134 -10.52 -10.61 19.61
C ILE A 134 -9.76 -9.35 20.01
N TYR A 135 -8.82 -8.88 19.18
CA TYR A 135 -8.03 -7.67 19.44
C TYR A 135 -8.93 -6.43 19.58
N LEU A 136 -9.89 -6.24 18.67
CA LEU A 136 -10.83 -5.13 18.70
C LEU A 136 -11.73 -5.19 19.92
N ALA A 137 -12.27 -6.38 20.26
CA ALA A 137 -13.10 -6.55 21.44
C ALA A 137 -12.37 -6.13 22.71
N PHE A 138 -11.12 -6.58 22.90
CA PHE A 138 -10.32 -6.25 24.08
C PHE A 138 -9.85 -4.79 24.16
N ASN A 139 -9.77 -4.07 23.04
CA ASN A 139 -9.32 -2.69 23.02
C ASN A 139 -10.44 -1.66 22.85
N THR A 140 -11.64 -2.10 22.42
CA THR A 140 -12.77 -1.20 22.14
C THR A 140 -13.81 -1.25 23.27
N TYR A 141 -14.00 -2.41 23.89
CA TYR A 141 -14.96 -2.58 24.96
C TYR A 141 -14.28 -2.47 26.32
N ASP A 142 -14.89 -1.69 27.20
CA ASP A 142 -14.48 -1.62 28.61
C ASP A 142 -15.01 -2.88 29.31
N ILE A 143 -14.14 -3.91 29.40
CA ILE A 143 -14.48 -5.19 30.00
C ILE A 143 -14.32 -5.06 31.52
N GLU A 144 -15.44 -5.10 32.25
CA GLU A 144 -15.43 -5.08 33.70
C GLU A 144 -15.04 -6.46 34.24
N TYR A 145 -13.91 -6.51 34.94
CA TYR A 145 -13.44 -7.72 35.62
C TYR A 145 -13.67 -7.60 37.11
N LYS A 146 -14.39 -8.54 37.69
CA LYS A 146 -14.63 -8.59 39.13
C LYS A 146 -13.40 -8.92 39.97
N ASP A 147 -12.35 -9.45 39.34
CA ASP A 147 -11.10 -9.84 39.99
C ASP A 147 -9.90 -9.38 39.17
N ALA A 148 -8.96 -8.71 39.83
CA ALA A 148 -7.76 -8.17 39.18
C ALA A 148 -6.81 -9.27 38.67
N LYS A 149 -6.77 -10.43 39.32
CA LYS A 149 -5.94 -11.57 38.88
C LYS A 149 -6.53 -12.18 37.62
N VAL A 150 -7.86 -12.30 37.54
CA VAL A 150 -8.55 -12.74 36.32
C VAL A 150 -8.31 -11.76 35.19
N LYS A 151 -8.42 -10.45 35.44
CA LYS A 151 -8.09 -9.41 34.42
C LYS A 151 -6.69 -9.58 33.88
N LYS A 152 -5.70 -9.79 34.74
CA LYS A 152 -4.31 -9.98 34.32
C LYS A 152 -4.16 -11.28 33.56
N ALA A 153 -4.68 -12.38 34.03
CA ALA A 153 -4.56 -13.69 33.38
C ALA A 153 -5.19 -13.69 31.97
N VAL A 154 -6.37 -13.09 31.82
CA VAL A 154 -7.02 -12.96 30.49
C VAL A 154 -6.20 -12.10 29.53
N LYS A 155 -5.70 -10.94 29.98
CA LYS A 155 -4.85 -10.07 29.14
C LYS A 155 -3.55 -10.76 28.72
N ASP A 156 -2.92 -11.47 29.64
CA ASP A 156 -1.69 -12.21 29.36
C ASP A 156 -1.97 -13.36 28.38
N ALA A 157 -3.05 -14.12 28.57
CA ALA A 157 -3.44 -15.21 27.67
C ALA A 157 -3.75 -14.73 26.23
N VAL A 158 -4.48 -13.61 26.10
CA VAL A 158 -4.75 -13.01 24.77
C VAL A 158 -3.44 -12.56 24.10
N LYS A 159 -2.56 -11.89 24.85
CA LYS A 159 -1.28 -11.42 24.33
C LYS A 159 -0.38 -12.57 23.87
N GLU A 160 -0.25 -13.62 24.69
CA GLU A 160 0.54 -14.81 24.36
C GLU A 160 -0.06 -15.58 23.17
N GLY A 161 -1.38 -15.73 23.11
CA GLY A 161 -2.06 -16.37 22.00
C GLY A 161 -1.86 -15.64 20.68
N LEU A 162 -1.97 -14.31 20.67
CA LEU A 162 -1.71 -13.49 19.47
C LEU A 162 -0.25 -13.56 19.04
N LYS A 163 0.68 -13.60 20.00
CA LYS A 163 2.11 -13.73 19.72
C LYS A 163 2.44 -15.08 19.10
N ALA A 164 1.95 -16.17 19.68
CA ALA A 164 2.16 -17.53 19.17
C ALA A 164 1.64 -17.69 17.72
N ARG A 165 0.47 -17.15 17.44
CA ARG A 165 -0.10 -17.15 16.06
C ARG A 165 0.71 -16.33 15.08
N ALA A 166 1.25 -15.18 15.50
CA ALA A 166 2.14 -14.37 14.66
C ALA A 166 3.45 -15.11 14.35
N GLU A 167 4.02 -15.81 15.33
CA GLU A 167 5.23 -16.62 15.15
C GLU A 167 5.01 -17.81 14.21
N GLU A 168 3.86 -18.46 14.31
CA GLU A 168 3.51 -19.60 13.44
C GLU A 168 3.34 -19.16 11.96
N ARG A 169 2.77 -17.98 11.71
CA ARG A 169 2.67 -17.41 10.36
C ARG A 169 4.01 -17.02 9.76
N ASN A 170 4.95 -16.58 10.57
CA ASN A 170 6.29 -16.22 10.09
C ASN A 170 7.16 -17.43 9.74
N LYS A 171 6.70 -18.65 10.06
CA LYS A 171 7.37 -19.92 9.71
C LYS A 171 6.92 -20.51 8.39
N ARG A 172 5.85 -19.97 7.78
CA ARG A 172 5.30 -20.37 6.47
C ARG A 172 5.81 -19.45 5.37
#